data_f3a28fa0897d66269dd3c0f8eee8271e
#
_entry.id   f3a28fa0897d66269dd3c0f8eee8271e
#
_cell.length_a   1.000
_cell.length_b   1.000
_cell.length_c   1.000
_cell.angle_alpha   90.00
_cell.angle_beta   90.00
_cell.angle_gamma   90.00
#
_symmetry.space_group_name_H-M   'P 1'
#
loop_
_entity.id
_entity.type
_entity.pdbx_description
1 polymer ?
#
loop_
_entity_poly.entity_id
_entity_poly.type
_entity_poly.pdbx_seq_one_letter_code
_entity_poly.pdbx_strand_id
1 'polypeptide(L)'
;MKTIQEVNRAIMFGTWTNSELNSMSDAVKCARSQLTRDVKNSIRTGQMVKFTSSRSGKVMVGDVTKIAIKFVTVRTPTGLWKVPANMLEAA
;
A
#
# COMPACT_ATOMS: atom_id res chain seq x y z
N MET A 1 -21.38 4.28 -4.95
CA MET A 1 -20.09 4.16 -4.20
C MET A 1 -19.49 5.55 -4.04
N LYS A 2 -19.04 5.89 -2.84
CA LYS A 2 -18.42 7.19 -2.59
C LYS A 2 -17.02 7.24 -3.19
N THR A 3 -16.64 8.36 -3.78
CA THR A 3 -15.27 8.57 -4.24
C THR A 3 -14.34 8.81 -3.06
N ILE A 4 -13.04 8.65 -3.27
CA ILE A 4 -12.05 8.90 -2.20
C ILE A 4 -12.06 10.37 -1.78
N GLN A 5 -12.34 11.30 -2.71
CA GLN A 5 -12.45 12.72 -2.38
C GLN A 5 -13.64 12.99 -1.45
N GLU A 6 -14.77 12.33 -1.66
CA GLU A 6 -15.94 12.46 -0.79
C GLU A 6 -15.64 11.94 0.62
N VAL A 7 -14.96 10.79 0.73
CA VAL A 7 -14.56 10.21 2.01
C VAL A 7 -13.58 11.15 2.73
N ASN A 8 -12.56 11.63 2.03
CA ASN A 8 -11.57 12.55 2.61
C ASN A 8 -12.22 13.84 3.07
N ARG A 9 -13.14 14.39 2.29
CA ARG A 9 -13.87 15.61 2.65
C ARG A 9 -14.73 15.40 3.89
N ALA A 10 -15.41 14.27 3.99
CA ALA A 10 -16.21 13.92 5.16
C ALA A 10 -15.35 13.84 6.42
N ILE A 11 -14.14 13.29 6.33
CA ILE A 11 -13.21 13.19 7.45
C ILE A 11 -12.67 14.57 7.84
N MET A 12 -12.25 15.39 6.87
CA MET A 12 -11.62 16.70 7.13
C MET A 12 -12.61 17.75 7.64
N PHE A 13 -13.82 17.77 7.11
CA PHE A 13 -14.79 18.84 7.38
C PHE A 13 -15.99 18.40 8.22
N GLY A 14 -16.09 17.12 8.55
CA GLY A 14 -17.12 16.63 9.45
C GLY A 14 -16.82 16.99 10.90
N THR A 15 -17.86 17.01 11.73
CA THR A 15 -17.72 17.24 13.18
C THR A 15 -17.55 15.89 13.86
N TRP A 16 -16.32 15.53 14.18
CA TRP A 16 -15.99 14.24 14.77
C TRP A 16 -15.37 14.40 16.16
N THR A 17 -15.67 13.47 17.06
CA THR A 17 -14.99 13.40 18.36
C THR A 17 -13.65 12.67 18.19
N ASN A 18 -12.75 12.79 19.18
CA ASN A 18 -11.50 12.03 19.18
C ASN A 18 -11.74 10.53 19.13
N SER A 19 -12.76 10.04 19.83
CA SER A 19 -13.13 8.62 19.79
C SER A 19 -13.51 8.17 18.39
N GLU A 20 -14.29 8.98 17.68
CA GLU A 20 -14.69 8.69 16.30
C GLU A 20 -13.51 8.73 15.35
N LEU A 21 -12.61 9.71 15.50
CA LEU A 21 -11.40 9.80 14.68
C LEU A 21 -10.47 8.61 14.94
N ASN A 22 -10.35 8.17 16.19
CA ASN A 22 -9.57 6.96 16.52
C ASN A 22 -10.16 5.72 15.88
N SER A 23 -11.49 5.61 15.86
CA SER A 23 -12.18 4.52 15.19
C SER A 23 -11.90 4.51 13.69
N MET A 24 -11.89 5.68 13.04
CA MET A 24 -11.54 5.82 11.62
C MET A 24 -10.08 5.42 11.36
N SER A 25 -9.17 5.82 12.24
CA SER A 25 -7.75 5.45 12.14
C SER A 25 -7.58 3.94 12.24
N ASP A 26 -8.28 3.28 13.14
CA ASP A 26 -8.25 1.82 13.28
C ASP A 26 -8.83 1.13 12.04
N ALA A 27 -9.89 1.67 11.46
CA ALA A 27 -10.47 1.17 10.23
C ALA A 27 -9.47 1.26 9.05
N VAL A 28 -8.72 2.36 8.96
CA VAL A 28 -7.67 2.53 7.95
C VAL A 28 -6.57 1.49 8.14
N LYS A 29 -6.13 1.25 9.37
CA LYS A 29 -5.13 0.21 9.67
C LYS A 29 -5.62 -1.17 9.27
N CYS A 30 -6.86 -1.49 9.57
CA CYS A 30 -7.49 -2.74 9.20
C CYS A 30 -7.55 -2.91 7.67
N ALA A 31 -7.95 -1.87 6.96
CA ALA A 31 -8.02 -1.88 5.50
C ALA A 31 -6.63 -2.09 4.87
N ARG A 32 -5.60 -1.45 5.41
CA ARG A 32 -4.22 -1.65 4.94
C ARG A 32 -3.73 -3.07 5.17
N SER A 33 -4.06 -3.65 6.32
CA SER A 33 -3.70 -5.05 6.61
C SER A 33 -4.36 -6.00 5.64
N GLN A 34 -5.64 -5.77 5.32
CA GLN A 34 -6.36 -6.57 4.35
C GLN A 34 -5.77 -6.43 2.94
N LEU A 35 -5.45 -5.21 2.53
CA LEU A 35 -4.81 -4.94 1.25
C LEU A 35 -3.45 -5.66 1.15
N THR A 36 -2.65 -5.63 2.23
CA THR A 36 -1.38 -6.33 2.28
C THR A 36 -1.55 -7.83 2.06
N ARG A 37 -2.54 -8.44 2.70
CA ARG A 37 -2.84 -9.86 2.52
C ARG A 37 -3.27 -10.17 1.10
N ASP A 38 -4.15 -9.36 0.54
CA ASP A 38 -4.67 -9.54 -0.82
C ASP A 38 -3.54 -9.44 -1.85
N VAL A 39 -2.67 -8.43 -1.71
CA VAL A 39 -1.53 -8.24 -2.60
C VAL A 39 -0.55 -9.41 -2.47
N LYS A 40 -0.21 -9.85 -1.26
CA LYS A 40 0.67 -11.00 -1.04
C LYS A 40 0.12 -12.27 -1.67
N ASN A 41 -1.19 -12.48 -1.58
CA ASN A 41 -1.83 -13.67 -2.15
C ASN A 41 -1.85 -13.63 -3.68
N SER A 42 -1.82 -12.46 -4.29
CA SER A 42 -1.84 -12.27 -5.73
C SER A 42 -0.45 -12.17 -6.37
N ILE A 43 0.58 -11.85 -5.58
CA ILE A 43 1.95 -11.69 -6.06
C ILE A 43 2.71 -13.00 -5.94
N ARG A 44 3.52 -13.30 -6.94
CA ARG A 44 4.40 -14.49 -6.98
C ARG A 44 5.83 -14.07 -7.26
N THR A 45 6.79 -14.85 -6.75
CA THR A 45 8.20 -14.65 -7.04
C THR A 45 8.45 -14.71 -8.55
N GLY A 46 9.22 -13.75 -9.07
CA GLY A 46 9.48 -13.62 -10.49
C GLY A 46 8.50 -12.75 -11.25
N GLN A 47 7.41 -12.34 -10.61
CA GLN A 47 6.43 -11.45 -11.23
C GLN A 47 6.94 -10.03 -11.32
N MET A 48 6.63 -9.35 -12.43
CA MET A 48 6.90 -7.91 -12.57
C MET A 48 5.88 -7.11 -11.79
N VAL A 49 6.37 -6.18 -10.98
CA VAL A 49 5.55 -5.27 -10.18
C VAL A 49 6.06 -3.85 -10.30
N LYS A 50 5.22 -2.88 -9.95
CA LYS A 50 5.59 -1.47 -9.89
C LYS A 50 5.22 -0.90 -8.53
N PHE A 51 5.96 0.09 -8.11
CA PHE A 51 5.69 0.84 -6.88
C PHE A 51 6.22 2.27 -7.04
N THR A 52 5.66 3.18 -6.24
CA THR A 52 6.12 4.57 -6.23
C THR A 52 7.13 4.76 -5.10
N SER A 53 8.33 5.22 -5.44
CA SER A 53 9.37 5.51 -4.44
C SER A 53 8.93 6.70 -3.58
N SER A 54 8.94 6.53 -2.25
CA SER A 54 8.61 7.62 -1.33
C SER A 54 9.66 8.72 -1.30
N ARG A 55 10.89 8.42 -1.71
CA ARG A 55 11.99 9.39 -1.72
C ARG A 55 11.95 10.31 -2.93
N SER A 56 11.71 9.75 -4.11
CA SER A 56 11.77 10.49 -5.38
C SER A 56 10.40 10.73 -6.02
N GLY A 57 9.36 10.08 -5.54
CA GLY A 57 8.05 10.12 -6.16
C GLY A 57 7.95 9.43 -7.51
N LYS A 58 9.01 8.78 -7.95
CA LYS A 58 9.06 8.08 -9.23
C LYS A 58 8.49 6.67 -9.12
N VAL A 59 7.85 6.23 -10.19
CA VAL A 59 7.38 4.85 -10.32
C VAL A 59 8.56 3.96 -10.68
N MET A 60 8.79 2.94 -9.85
CA MET A 60 9.84 1.94 -10.07
C MET A 60 9.21 0.63 -10.49
N VAL A 61 9.84 -0.07 -11.42
CA VAL A 61 9.38 -1.38 -11.90
C VAL A 61 10.50 -2.39 -11.66
N GLY A 62 10.14 -3.58 -11.20
CA GLY A 62 11.10 -4.64 -10.96
C GLY A 62 10.46 -5.99 -10.76
N ASP A 63 11.31 -7.01 -10.53
CA ASP A 63 10.88 -8.39 -10.31
C ASP A 63 10.80 -8.69 -8.81
N VAL A 64 9.76 -9.41 -8.41
CA VAL A 64 9.65 -9.92 -7.04
C VAL A 64 10.67 -11.04 -6.85
N THR A 65 11.60 -10.87 -5.91
CA THR A 65 12.60 -11.91 -5.59
C THR A 65 12.29 -12.67 -4.32
N LYS A 66 11.63 -12.03 -3.35
CA LYS A 66 11.27 -12.66 -2.08
C LYS A 66 10.03 -12.00 -1.50
N ILE A 67 9.15 -12.80 -0.93
CA ILE A 67 7.96 -12.33 -0.22
C ILE A 67 8.14 -12.66 1.26
N ALA A 68 8.27 -11.62 2.10
CA ALA A 68 8.37 -11.75 3.55
C ALA A 68 7.09 -11.29 4.22
N ILE A 69 7.02 -11.45 5.55
CA ILE A 69 5.81 -11.12 6.31
C ILE A 69 5.43 -9.65 6.18
N LYS A 70 6.38 -8.74 6.29
CA LYS A 70 6.12 -7.28 6.26
C LYS A 70 6.44 -6.65 4.91
N PHE A 71 7.45 -7.15 4.21
CA PHE A 71 7.97 -6.51 3.01
C PHE A 71 8.15 -7.53 1.88
N VAL A 72 8.04 -7.03 0.67
CA VAL A 72 8.38 -7.77 -0.54
C VAL A 72 9.68 -7.20 -1.08
N THR A 73 10.64 -8.07 -1.38
CA THR A 73 11.91 -7.65 -1.99
C THR A 73 11.73 -7.61 -3.50
N VAL A 74 11.96 -6.44 -4.08
CA VAL A 74 11.83 -6.19 -5.52
C VAL A 74 13.20 -5.86 -6.08
N ARG A 75 13.60 -6.58 -7.12
CA ARG A 75 14.84 -6.30 -7.84
C ARG A 75 14.59 -5.31 -8.96
N THR A 76 15.22 -4.15 -8.87
CA THR A 76 15.15 -3.10 -9.88
C THR A 76 16.52 -2.89 -10.51
N PRO A 77 16.62 -2.16 -11.65
CA PRO A 77 17.94 -1.83 -12.24
C PRO A 77 18.87 -1.07 -11.29
N THR A 78 18.32 -0.40 -10.28
CA THR A 78 19.10 0.35 -9.29
C THR A 78 19.46 -0.46 -8.05
N GLY A 79 18.99 -1.69 -7.92
CA GLY A 79 19.28 -2.57 -6.79
C GLY A 79 18.04 -3.21 -6.19
N LEU A 80 18.21 -3.81 -5.01
CA LEU A 80 17.12 -4.46 -4.29
C LEU A 80 16.38 -3.46 -3.40
N TRP A 81 15.06 -3.51 -3.43
CA TRP A 81 14.20 -2.67 -2.61
C TRP A 81 13.29 -3.52 -1.75
N LYS A 82 13.14 -3.13 -0.49
CA LYS A 82 12.15 -3.72 0.41
C LYS A 82 10.93 -2.80 0.42
N VAL A 83 9.82 -3.28 -0.13
CA VAL A 83 8.61 -2.49 -0.31
C VAL A 83 7.46 -3.14 0.44
N PRO A 84 6.68 -2.37 1.22
CA PRO A 84 5.46 -2.92 1.82
C PRO A 84 4.53 -3.46 0.72
N ALA A 85 3.95 -4.64 0.95
CA ALA A 85 3.15 -5.32 -0.07
C ALA A 85 1.97 -4.45 -0.55
N ASN A 86 1.37 -3.66 0.33
CA ASN A 86 0.24 -2.79 -0.01
C ASN A 86 0.60 -1.63 -0.96
N MET A 87 1.89 -1.39 -1.21
CA MET A 87 2.35 -0.37 -2.15
C MET A 87 2.65 -0.92 -3.53
N LEU A 88 2.60 -2.23 -3.70
CA LEU A 88 2.90 -2.90 -4.97
C LEU A 88 1.66 -3.00 -5.86
N GLU A 89 1.87 -2.85 -7.16
CA GLU A 89 0.85 -3.09 -8.18
C GLU A 89 1.45 -3.98 -9.27
N ALA A 90 0.61 -4.74 -9.95
CA ALA A 90 1.04 -5.51 -11.11
C ALA A 90 1.51 -4.57 -12.22
N ALA A 91 2.66 -4.87 -12.78
CA ALA A 91 3.20 -4.09 -13.88
C ALA A 91 2.59 -4.48 -15.23
#